data_949ff3d578212547fd7d55f98a3cbd89
#
_entry.id   949ff3d578212547fd7d55f98a3cbd89
#
_cell.length_a   1.000
_cell.length_b   1.000
_cell.length_c   1.000
_cell.angle_alpha   90.00
_cell.angle_beta   90.00
_cell.angle_gamma   90.00
#
_symmetry.space_group_name_H-M   'P 1'
#
loop_
_entity.id
_entity.type
_entity.pdbx_description
1 polymer ?
#
loop_
_entity_poly.entity_id
_entity_poly.type
_entity_poly.pdbx_seq_one_letter_code
_entity_poly.pdbx_strand_id
1 'polypeptide(L)'
;MKLHLFFFFTCLSLCACEKGKTMQQIAQESQRHQFDSIYSILKKEYFIERDSFSSGMPEIIYPKNKPKSPWKDYLWSYFEIENGKAERFRLVIQNSEGKKIDGTIMFKFNIDGKIVDIIIQSYMAHESYKGNYYDIPSAYAAEFLDSLKVGSKVKMKVTNLEEYTTRTISSEEINNIIKTYQYYKELGGELDSPDIPINQDN
;
A
#
# COMPACT_ATOMS: atom_id res chain seq x y z
N MET A 1 12.03 -19.57 -16.09
CA MET A 1 11.22 -20.30 -17.09
C MET A 1 9.97 -19.49 -17.36
N LYS A 2 9.81 -19.01 -18.60
CA LYS A 2 8.82 -18.01 -19.04
C LYS A 2 7.43 -18.67 -19.15
N LEU A 3 6.48 -18.34 -18.26
CA LEU A 3 5.09 -18.81 -18.40
C LEU A 3 4.04 -17.85 -17.78
N HIS A 4 4.15 -16.56 -17.95
CA HIS A 4 3.09 -15.62 -17.50
C HIS A 4 2.66 -14.57 -18.53
N LEU A 5 2.93 -14.80 -19.82
CA LEU A 5 2.59 -13.80 -20.85
C LEU A 5 1.51 -14.29 -21.84
N PHE A 6 0.70 -15.27 -21.49
CA PHE A 6 -0.24 -15.85 -22.48
C PHE A 6 -1.73 -15.75 -22.12
N PHE A 7 -2.08 -15.13 -21.01
CA PHE A 7 -3.50 -15.06 -20.59
C PHE A 7 -4.25 -13.81 -21.08
N PHE A 8 -3.57 -12.86 -21.70
CA PHE A 8 -4.22 -11.59 -22.11
C PHE A 8 -4.80 -11.60 -23.53
N PHE A 9 -4.57 -12.65 -24.34
CA PHE A 9 -4.96 -12.61 -25.76
C PHE A 9 -6.08 -13.58 -26.16
N THR A 10 -6.55 -14.44 -25.26
CA THR A 10 -7.57 -15.45 -25.61
C THR A 10 -9.02 -15.05 -25.27
N CYS A 11 -9.27 -13.90 -24.63
CA CYS A 11 -10.64 -13.41 -24.39
C CYS A 11 -11.22 -12.56 -25.53
N LEU A 12 -10.48 -12.28 -26.59
CA LEU A 12 -10.95 -11.42 -27.68
C LEU A 12 -11.78 -12.13 -28.76
N SER A 13 -11.93 -13.45 -28.69
CA SER A 13 -12.61 -14.22 -29.75
C SER A 13 -14.02 -14.71 -29.41
N LEU A 14 -14.58 -14.37 -28.23
CA LEU A 14 -15.94 -14.76 -27.84
C LEU A 14 -16.97 -13.62 -27.83
N CYS A 15 -16.60 -12.42 -28.30
CA CYS A 15 -17.55 -11.31 -28.46
C CYS A 15 -18.20 -11.31 -29.84
N ALA A 16 -18.85 -12.42 -30.21
CA ALA A 16 -19.79 -12.38 -31.31
C ALA A 16 -21.20 -12.14 -30.75
N CYS A 17 -21.77 -10.97 -31.07
CA CYS A 17 -23.20 -10.64 -30.98
C CYS A 17 -23.79 -10.22 -29.63
N GLU A 18 -23.33 -9.16 -29.01
CA GLU A 18 -24.25 -8.21 -28.40
C GLU A 18 -24.39 -7.00 -29.34
N LYS A 19 -25.44 -7.06 -30.18
CA LYS A 19 -25.78 -5.97 -31.11
C LYS A 19 -26.11 -4.72 -30.29
N GLY A 20 -25.22 -3.73 -30.29
CA GLY A 20 -25.50 -2.37 -29.83
C GLY A 20 -24.53 -1.73 -28.86
N LYS A 21 -23.59 -2.45 -28.25
CA LYS A 21 -22.62 -1.83 -27.32
C LYS A 21 -21.39 -1.33 -28.06
N THR A 22 -20.95 -0.12 -27.71
CA THR A 22 -19.67 0.41 -28.19
C THR A 22 -18.50 -0.28 -27.50
N MET A 23 -17.29 -0.25 -28.09
CA MET A 23 -16.06 -0.78 -27.46
C MET A 23 -15.80 -0.14 -26.10
N GLN A 24 -16.15 1.14 -25.94
CA GLN A 24 -16.04 1.84 -24.64
C GLN A 24 -16.98 1.26 -23.59
N GLN A 25 -18.23 0.96 -23.95
CA GLN A 25 -19.20 0.34 -23.02
C GLN A 25 -18.75 -1.05 -22.58
N ILE A 26 -18.21 -1.85 -23.52
CA ILE A 26 -17.70 -3.18 -23.21
C ILE A 26 -16.48 -3.08 -22.25
N ALA A 27 -15.57 -2.14 -22.48
CA ALA A 27 -14.42 -1.90 -21.61
C ALA A 27 -14.85 -1.46 -20.21
N GLN A 28 -15.79 -0.55 -20.10
CA GLN A 28 -16.33 -0.08 -18.81
C GLN A 28 -17.04 -1.21 -18.03
N GLU A 29 -17.83 -2.03 -18.70
CA GLU A 29 -18.49 -3.18 -18.06
C GLU A 29 -17.45 -4.20 -17.56
N SER A 30 -16.40 -4.48 -18.37
CA SER A 30 -15.32 -5.37 -17.98
C SER A 30 -14.58 -4.85 -16.71
N GLN A 31 -14.25 -3.56 -16.70
CA GLN A 31 -13.61 -2.93 -15.52
C GLN A 31 -14.50 -3.00 -14.30
N ARG A 32 -15.80 -2.74 -14.44
CA ARG A 32 -16.76 -2.83 -13.34
C ARG A 32 -16.86 -4.25 -12.80
N HIS A 33 -16.96 -5.25 -13.66
CA HIS A 33 -16.99 -6.66 -13.23
C HIS A 33 -15.70 -7.06 -12.50
N GLN A 34 -14.53 -6.61 -12.98
CA GLN A 34 -13.26 -6.84 -12.30
C GLN A 34 -13.25 -6.19 -10.92
N PHE A 35 -13.68 -4.92 -10.83
CA PHE A 35 -13.80 -4.19 -9.57
C PHE A 35 -14.71 -4.94 -8.59
N ASP A 36 -15.93 -5.30 -8.99
CA ASP A 36 -16.91 -5.98 -8.15
C ASP A 36 -16.38 -7.33 -7.63
N SER A 37 -15.65 -8.07 -8.47
CA SER A 37 -15.01 -9.34 -8.11
C SER A 37 -13.96 -9.14 -7.00
N ILE A 38 -13.01 -8.23 -7.21
CA ILE A 38 -11.94 -7.93 -6.25
C ILE A 38 -12.55 -7.35 -4.95
N TYR A 39 -13.49 -6.42 -5.07
CA TYR A 39 -14.15 -5.80 -3.92
C TYR A 39 -14.92 -6.83 -3.06
N SER A 40 -15.48 -7.86 -3.69
CA SER A 40 -16.08 -8.99 -2.97
C SER A 40 -15.07 -9.77 -2.14
N ILE A 41 -13.83 -9.92 -2.63
CA ILE A 41 -12.74 -10.56 -1.89
C ILE A 41 -12.29 -9.65 -0.73
N LEU A 42 -12.14 -8.35 -1.00
CA LEU A 42 -11.74 -7.37 0.02
C LEU A 42 -12.71 -7.37 1.21
N LYS A 43 -14.01 -7.41 0.99
CA LYS A 43 -15.01 -7.51 2.07
C LYS A 43 -14.80 -8.71 2.99
N LYS A 44 -14.28 -9.82 2.49
CA LYS A 44 -14.02 -11.02 3.28
C LYS A 44 -12.73 -10.94 4.08
N GLU A 45 -11.67 -10.38 3.51
CA GLU A 45 -10.31 -10.45 4.04
C GLU A 45 -9.84 -9.16 4.71
N TYR A 46 -10.47 -8.03 4.39
CA TYR A 46 -10.11 -6.69 4.86
C TYR A 46 -11.22 -6.07 5.68
N PHE A 47 -10.86 -5.12 6.52
CA PHE A 47 -11.80 -4.15 7.03
C PHE A 47 -11.98 -3.05 5.99
N ILE A 48 -13.22 -2.63 5.82
CA ILE A 48 -13.60 -1.50 4.98
C ILE A 48 -14.23 -0.47 5.91
N GLU A 49 -13.55 0.65 6.08
CA GLU A 49 -14.00 1.75 6.92
C GLU A 49 -14.43 2.91 6.04
N ARG A 50 -15.62 3.43 6.30
CA ARG A 50 -16.16 4.62 5.63
C ARG A 50 -16.64 5.58 6.71
N ASP A 51 -16.30 6.84 6.57
CA ASP A 51 -16.92 7.87 7.39
C ASP A 51 -18.41 7.99 7.04
N SER A 52 -19.27 7.61 7.97
CA SER A 52 -20.72 7.64 7.81
C SER A 52 -21.31 9.06 7.88
N PHE A 53 -20.53 10.03 8.33
CA PHE A 53 -20.99 11.42 8.49
C PHE A 53 -20.65 12.30 7.29
N SER A 54 -19.81 11.83 6.39
CA SER A 54 -19.34 12.62 5.24
C SER A 54 -19.64 11.89 3.93
N SER A 55 -20.60 12.41 3.16
CA SER A 55 -20.83 11.89 1.80
C SER A 55 -19.65 12.25 0.90
N GLY A 56 -19.13 11.25 0.19
CA GLY A 56 -18.01 11.44 -0.74
C GLY A 56 -16.62 11.19 -0.16
N MET A 57 -16.52 10.79 1.12
CA MET A 57 -15.25 10.34 1.69
C MET A 57 -14.85 8.98 1.13
N PRO A 58 -13.55 8.76 0.89
CA PRO A 58 -13.05 7.47 0.41
C PRO A 58 -13.27 6.36 1.42
N GLU A 59 -13.37 5.13 0.93
CA GLU A 59 -13.33 3.93 1.76
C GLU A 59 -11.88 3.55 2.05
N ILE A 60 -11.54 3.34 3.32
CA ILE A 60 -10.20 2.91 3.74
C ILE A 60 -10.20 1.39 3.83
N ILE A 61 -9.30 0.75 3.10
CA ILE A 61 -9.15 -0.71 3.00
C ILE A 61 -7.89 -1.14 3.73
N TYR A 62 -8.01 -1.85 4.84
CA TYR A 62 -6.87 -2.31 5.61
C TYR A 62 -7.01 -3.76 6.10
N PRO A 63 -5.89 -4.53 6.25
CA PRO A 63 -5.94 -5.95 6.57
C PRO A 63 -6.54 -6.22 7.95
N LYS A 64 -7.37 -7.27 8.05
CA LYS A 64 -8.03 -7.68 9.32
C LYS A 64 -7.05 -8.10 10.41
N ASN A 65 -5.87 -8.54 10.04
CA ASN A 65 -4.83 -9.00 10.95
C ASN A 65 -3.84 -7.89 11.37
N LYS A 66 -4.10 -6.63 11.03
CA LYS A 66 -3.32 -5.53 11.62
C LYS A 66 -3.41 -5.58 13.14
N PRO A 67 -2.34 -5.23 13.88
CA PRO A 67 -2.39 -5.31 15.34
C PRO A 67 -3.46 -4.37 15.89
N LYS A 68 -4.23 -4.89 16.87
CA LYS A 68 -5.21 -4.08 17.61
C LYS A 68 -4.54 -3.13 18.58
N SER A 69 -3.34 -3.50 19.06
CA SER A 69 -2.57 -2.68 19.99
C SER A 69 -1.64 -1.74 19.22
N PRO A 70 -1.67 -0.44 19.52
CA PRO A 70 -0.74 0.53 18.94
C PRO A 70 0.69 0.38 19.47
N TRP A 71 0.86 -0.36 20.55
CA TRP A 71 2.14 -0.61 21.25
C TRP A 71 2.88 -1.84 20.73
N LYS A 72 2.46 -2.40 19.60
CA LYS A 72 3.11 -3.54 18.97
C LYS A 72 3.88 -3.10 17.75
N ASP A 73 5.16 -3.44 17.66
CA ASP A 73 5.94 -3.25 16.45
C ASP A 73 5.31 -4.04 15.31
N TYR A 74 4.95 -3.35 14.24
CA TYR A 74 4.31 -3.97 13.10
C TYR A 74 4.48 -3.14 11.83
N LEU A 75 4.58 -3.80 10.70
CA LEU A 75 4.62 -3.19 9.38
C LEU A 75 3.39 -3.65 8.60
N TRP A 76 2.60 -2.71 8.11
CA TRP A 76 1.39 -3.01 7.35
C TRP A 76 1.11 -1.94 6.31
N SER A 77 0.11 -2.14 5.48
CA SER A 77 -0.27 -1.18 4.45
C SER A 77 -1.79 -1.11 4.30
N TYR A 78 -2.25 0.01 3.78
CA TYR A 78 -3.64 0.23 3.40
C TYR A 78 -3.73 1.07 2.13
N PHE A 79 -4.90 1.16 1.56
CA PHE A 79 -5.21 2.09 0.49
C PHE A 79 -6.65 2.58 0.61
N GLU A 80 -6.97 3.60 -0.15
CA GLU A 80 -8.31 4.17 -0.20
C GLU A 80 -8.98 3.80 -1.53
N ILE A 81 -10.31 3.69 -1.51
CA ILE A 81 -11.14 3.58 -2.71
C ILE A 81 -11.97 4.84 -2.82
N GLU A 82 -11.79 5.55 -3.91
CA GLU A 82 -12.54 6.74 -4.25
C GLU A 82 -13.10 6.61 -5.67
N ASN A 83 -14.41 6.84 -5.84
CA ASN A 83 -15.09 6.74 -7.14
C ASN A 83 -14.86 5.40 -7.89
N GLY A 84 -14.71 4.30 -7.15
CA GLY A 84 -14.50 2.96 -7.72
C GLY A 84 -13.09 2.68 -8.22
N LYS A 85 -12.10 3.49 -7.84
CA LYS A 85 -10.69 3.31 -8.13
C LYS A 85 -9.88 3.29 -6.84
N ALA A 86 -8.81 2.50 -6.79
CA ALA A 86 -7.88 2.54 -5.67
C ALA A 86 -6.98 3.78 -5.77
N GLU A 87 -6.90 4.50 -4.67
CA GLU A 87 -6.14 5.73 -4.51
C GLU A 87 -5.28 5.65 -3.25
N ARG A 88 -4.28 6.51 -3.15
CA ARG A 88 -3.49 6.76 -1.93
C ARG A 88 -3.03 5.51 -1.17
N PHE A 89 -2.18 4.69 -1.80
CA PHE A 89 -1.53 3.59 -1.07
C PHE A 89 -0.60 4.13 0.02
N ARG A 90 -0.65 3.52 1.20
CA ARG A 90 0.12 3.92 2.37
C ARG A 90 0.84 2.72 2.99
N LEU A 91 2.09 2.92 3.35
CA LEU A 91 2.87 1.99 4.17
C LEU A 91 2.92 2.51 5.61
N VAL A 92 2.54 1.68 6.57
CA VAL A 92 2.50 2.07 7.98
C VAL A 92 3.56 1.31 8.75
N ILE A 93 4.44 2.05 9.41
CA ILE A 93 5.44 1.52 10.33
C ILE A 93 5.00 1.87 11.74
N GLN A 94 4.70 0.84 12.54
CA GLN A 94 4.31 0.95 13.93
C GLN A 94 5.50 0.58 14.79
N ASN A 95 5.87 1.48 15.73
CA ASN A 95 7.00 1.28 16.64
C ASN A 95 6.54 1.45 18.08
N SER A 96 6.72 0.38 18.89
CA SER A 96 6.30 0.34 20.28
C SER A 96 7.20 1.15 21.22
N GLU A 97 8.44 1.41 20.86
CA GLU A 97 9.42 2.07 21.75
C GLU A 97 9.15 3.57 21.97
N GLY A 98 8.09 4.10 21.37
CA GLY A 98 7.34 5.29 21.80
C GLY A 98 8.11 6.62 21.92
N LYS A 99 9.39 6.67 21.59
CA LYS A 99 10.13 7.92 21.60
C LYS A 99 9.73 8.77 20.40
N LYS A 100 9.31 9.99 20.68
CA LYS A 100 9.10 10.99 19.64
C LYS A 100 10.43 11.21 18.90
N ILE A 101 10.42 10.98 17.60
CA ILE A 101 11.57 11.23 16.76
C ILE A 101 11.34 12.57 16.08
N ASP A 102 12.06 13.60 16.51
CA ASP A 102 12.06 14.90 15.86
C ASP A 102 13.08 14.91 14.70
N GLY A 103 12.76 15.61 13.62
CA GLY A 103 13.63 15.79 12.46
C GLY A 103 13.46 14.73 11.38
N THR A 104 14.57 14.35 10.75
CA THR A 104 14.58 13.34 9.67
C THR A 104 14.67 11.95 10.24
N ILE A 105 13.80 11.06 9.77
CA ILE A 105 13.76 9.66 10.17
C ILE A 105 14.13 8.82 8.96
N MET A 106 15.08 7.91 9.14
CA MET A 106 15.50 6.97 8.11
C MET A 106 15.11 5.55 8.49
N PHE A 107 14.31 4.92 7.65
CA PHE A 107 14.05 3.49 7.69
C PHE A 107 14.90 2.81 6.64
N LYS A 108 15.84 1.99 7.07
CA LYS A 108 16.71 1.21 6.20
C LYS A 108 16.25 -0.24 6.18
N PHE A 109 15.88 -0.74 5.02
CA PHE A 109 15.46 -2.12 4.82
C PHE A 109 16.55 -2.91 4.12
N ASN A 110 16.89 -4.07 4.65
CA ASN A 110 17.67 -5.08 3.96
C ASN A 110 16.72 -6.16 3.47
N ILE A 111 16.50 -6.22 2.16
CA ILE A 111 15.59 -7.15 1.49
C ILE A 111 16.44 -8.14 0.70
N ASP A 112 16.63 -9.34 1.20
CA ASP A 112 17.45 -10.39 0.56
C ASP A 112 18.86 -9.92 0.17
N GLY A 113 19.45 -9.00 0.96
CA GLY A 113 20.76 -8.39 0.71
C GLY A 113 20.72 -7.03 -0.01
N LYS A 114 19.61 -6.67 -0.67
CA LYS A 114 19.43 -5.32 -1.23
C LYS A 114 19.07 -4.34 -0.12
N ILE A 115 19.74 -3.20 -0.09
CA ILE A 115 19.42 -2.11 0.84
C ILE A 115 18.48 -1.12 0.15
N VAL A 116 17.38 -0.80 0.84
CA VAL A 116 16.41 0.22 0.42
C VAL A 116 16.19 1.17 1.59
N ASP A 117 16.31 2.46 1.33
CA ASP A 117 16.12 3.50 2.33
C ASP A 117 14.82 4.24 2.10
N ILE A 118 14.02 4.41 3.16
CA ILE A 118 12.87 5.31 3.17
C ILE A 118 13.20 6.45 4.13
N ILE A 119 13.24 7.67 3.61
CA ILE A 119 13.57 8.87 4.38
C ILE A 119 12.32 9.73 4.45
N ILE A 120 11.89 10.04 5.65
CA ILE A 120 10.74 10.92 5.90
C ILE A 120 11.10 12.04 6.86
N GLN A 121 10.37 13.13 6.77
CA GLN A 121 10.44 14.20 7.75
C GLN A 121 9.44 13.95 8.88
N SER A 122 9.75 14.36 10.10
CA SER A 122 8.90 14.11 11.27
C SER A 122 7.49 14.69 11.14
N TYR A 123 7.30 15.79 10.39
CA TYR A 123 5.97 16.34 10.15
C TYR A 123 5.08 15.44 9.27
N MET A 124 5.67 14.46 8.56
CA MET A 124 4.93 13.44 7.80
C MET A 124 4.52 12.25 8.67
N ALA A 125 5.00 12.22 9.92
CA ALA A 125 4.59 11.23 10.89
C ALA A 125 3.32 11.69 11.60
N HIS A 126 2.25 10.93 11.50
CA HIS A 126 1.05 11.18 12.28
C HIS A 126 1.23 10.63 13.69
N GLU A 127 1.33 11.54 14.67
CA GLU A 127 1.24 11.17 16.07
C GLU A 127 -0.21 10.81 16.37
N SER A 128 -0.47 9.54 16.63
CA SER A 128 -1.70 9.14 17.29
C SER A 128 -1.49 9.17 18.79
N TYR A 129 -2.51 9.54 19.55
CA TYR A 129 -2.56 9.40 21.02
C TYR A 129 -2.32 7.95 21.51
N LYS A 130 -2.17 7.02 20.59
CA LYS A 130 -2.14 5.57 20.85
C LYS A 130 -0.83 4.88 20.46
N GLY A 131 0.26 5.62 20.26
CA GLY A 131 1.56 5.05 19.88
C GLY A 131 2.16 5.76 18.67
N ASN A 132 3.46 5.55 18.44
CA ASN A 132 4.13 6.13 17.30
C ASN A 132 3.89 5.27 16.07
N TYR A 133 3.18 5.79 15.09
CA TYR A 133 3.14 5.19 13.78
C TYR A 133 3.49 6.21 12.70
N TYR A 134 4.17 5.73 11.71
CA TYR A 134 4.60 6.51 10.56
C TYR A 134 3.76 6.07 9.37
N ASP A 135 2.94 6.97 8.87
CA ASP A 135 2.06 6.76 7.74
C ASP A 135 2.73 7.32 6.48
N ILE A 136 3.36 6.42 5.72
CA ILE A 136 4.27 6.76 4.64
C ILE A 136 3.53 6.73 3.30
N PRO A 137 3.47 7.85 2.56
CA PRO A 137 2.91 7.87 1.22
C PRO A 137 3.64 6.91 0.28
N SER A 138 2.92 6.35 -0.69
CA SER A 138 3.45 5.40 -1.66
C SER A 138 4.66 5.91 -2.43
N ALA A 139 4.71 7.21 -2.72
CA ALA A 139 5.82 7.86 -3.39
C ALA A 139 7.19 7.61 -2.71
N TYR A 140 7.22 7.58 -1.38
CA TYR A 140 8.45 7.32 -0.62
C TYR A 140 8.72 5.82 -0.41
N ALA A 141 7.71 4.98 -0.59
CA ALA A 141 7.81 3.53 -0.38
C ALA A 141 7.95 2.73 -1.68
N ALA A 142 7.95 3.37 -2.85
CA ALA A 142 7.88 2.71 -4.15
C ALA A 142 9.00 1.67 -4.34
N GLU A 143 10.26 2.03 -4.10
CA GLU A 143 11.38 1.11 -4.24
C GLU A 143 11.31 -0.07 -3.27
N PHE A 144 10.83 0.16 -2.04
CA PHE A 144 10.60 -0.88 -1.06
C PHE A 144 9.53 -1.86 -1.56
N LEU A 145 8.38 -1.35 -2.02
CA LEU A 145 7.26 -2.16 -2.52
C LEU A 145 7.65 -3.01 -3.74
N ASP A 146 8.38 -2.42 -4.69
CA ASP A 146 8.84 -3.10 -5.90
C ASP A 146 9.94 -4.14 -5.64
N SER A 147 10.67 -3.99 -4.52
CA SER A 147 11.70 -4.95 -4.13
C SER A 147 11.16 -6.17 -3.39
N LEU A 148 9.91 -6.12 -2.88
CA LEU A 148 9.32 -7.21 -2.12
C LEU A 148 8.86 -8.36 -3.03
N LYS A 149 9.13 -9.59 -2.57
CA LYS A 149 8.63 -10.84 -3.17
C LYS A 149 8.12 -11.76 -2.08
N VAL A 150 7.24 -12.68 -2.43
CA VAL A 150 6.81 -13.73 -1.52
C VAL A 150 8.03 -14.53 -1.06
N GLY A 151 8.21 -14.63 0.24
CA GLY A 151 9.36 -15.33 0.84
C GLY A 151 10.60 -14.45 1.06
N SER A 152 10.56 -13.16 0.73
CA SER A 152 11.67 -12.24 1.02
C SER A 152 12.00 -12.20 2.51
N LYS A 153 13.29 -12.20 2.81
CA LYS A 153 13.81 -12.00 4.16
C LYS A 153 14.13 -10.52 4.35
N VAL A 154 13.38 -9.88 5.24
CA VAL A 154 13.47 -8.44 5.44
C VAL A 154 13.92 -8.12 6.86
N LYS A 155 14.97 -7.32 6.98
CA LYS A 155 15.37 -6.69 8.25
C LYS A 155 15.19 -5.18 8.11
N MET A 156 14.65 -4.55 9.11
CA MET A 156 14.47 -3.11 9.19
C MET A 156 15.37 -2.53 10.27
N LYS A 157 16.02 -1.42 9.97
CA LYS A 157 16.70 -0.56 10.91
C LYS A 157 16.04 0.80 10.89
N VAL A 158 15.62 1.27 12.05
CA VAL A 158 15.16 2.65 12.24
C VAL A 158 16.31 3.45 12.82
N THR A 159 16.66 4.54 12.20
CA THR A 159 17.76 5.41 12.66
C THR A 159 17.20 6.81 12.89
N ASN A 160 17.41 7.35 14.07
CA ASN A 160 17.36 8.77 14.36
C ASN A 160 18.78 9.30 14.64
N LEU A 161 18.90 10.57 14.99
CA LEU A 161 20.21 11.21 15.19
C LEU A 161 21.08 10.56 16.28
N GLU A 162 20.50 9.86 17.23
CA GLU A 162 21.19 9.40 18.44
C GLU A 162 21.12 7.87 18.67
N GLU A 163 20.06 7.21 18.19
CA GLU A 163 19.80 5.80 18.48
C GLU A 163 19.38 5.05 17.21
N TYR A 164 19.53 3.73 17.22
CA TYR A 164 18.95 2.88 16.18
C TYR A 164 18.33 1.64 16.81
N THR A 165 17.22 1.20 16.23
CA THR A 165 16.60 -0.08 16.53
C THR A 165 16.58 -0.96 15.30
N THR A 166 16.67 -2.27 15.48
CA THR A 166 16.59 -3.22 14.37
C THR A 166 15.59 -4.31 14.69
N ARG A 167 14.81 -4.71 13.69
CA ARG A 167 13.97 -5.90 13.80
C ARG A 167 13.91 -6.69 12.50
N THR A 168 13.62 -7.97 12.62
CA THR A 168 13.25 -8.80 11.46
C THR A 168 11.75 -8.67 11.22
N ILE A 169 11.39 -8.38 9.98
CA ILE A 169 9.99 -8.32 9.55
C ILE A 169 9.51 -9.75 9.32
N SER A 170 8.36 -10.10 9.85
CA SER A 170 7.80 -11.45 9.70
C SER A 170 7.31 -11.69 8.26
N SER A 171 7.29 -12.95 7.86
CA SER A 171 6.73 -13.35 6.54
C SER A 171 5.25 -12.98 6.42
N GLU A 172 4.52 -12.97 7.53
CA GLU A 172 3.11 -12.55 7.55
C GLU A 172 2.97 -11.06 7.19
N GLU A 173 3.76 -10.18 7.81
CA GLU A 173 3.77 -8.74 7.51
C GLU A 173 4.10 -8.50 6.02
N ILE A 174 5.15 -9.16 5.51
CA ILE A 174 5.57 -9.04 4.10
C ILE A 174 4.48 -9.52 3.15
N ASN A 175 3.91 -10.69 3.38
CA ASN A 175 2.86 -11.24 2.53
C ASN A 175 1.60 -10.35 2.53
N ASN A 176 1.23 -9.78 3.66
CA ASN A 176 0.12 -8.85 3.78
C ASN A 176 0.35 -7.57 2.97
N ILE A 177 1.55 -7.00 3.03
CA ILE A 177 1.91 -5.82 2.24
C ILE A 177 1.85 -6.14 0.75
N ILE A 178 2.47 -7.25 0.30
CA ILE A 178 2.46 -7.67 -1.10
C ILE A 178 1.02 -7.85 -1.58
N LYS A 179 0.18 -8.53 -0.81
CA LYS A 179 -1.22 -8.78 -1.16
C LYS A 179 -2.04 -7.49 -1.25
N THR A 180 -1.87 -6.60 -0.27
CA THR A 180 -2.54 -5.28 -0.27
C THR A 180 -2.12 -4.45 -1.49
N TYR A 181 -0.81 -4.47 -1.81
CA TYR A 181 -0.27 -3.76 -2.98
C TYR A 181 -0.75 -4.35 -4.31
N GLN A 182 -0.90 -5.67 -4.39
CA GLN A 182 -1.48 -6.34 -5.55
C GLN A 182 -2.93 -5.90 -5.79
N TYR A 183 -3.79 -5.94 -4.76
CA TYR A 183 -5.17 -5.47 -4.89
C TYR A 183 -5.26 -3.99 -5.25
N TYR A 184 -4.40 -3.16 -4.68
CA TYR A 184 -4.30 -1.76 -5.05
C TYR A 184 -4.07 -1.59 -6.56
N LYS A 185 -3.08 -2.29 -7.13
CA LYS A 185 -2.78 -2.24 -8.56
C LYS A 185 -3.91 -2.81 -9.43
N GLU A 186 -4.49 -3.93 -9.03
CA GLU A 186 -5.60 -4.57 -9.74
C GLU A 186 -6.86 -3.70 -9.79
N LEU A 187 -7.04 -2.81 -8.81
CA LEU A 187 -8.10 -1.79 -8.76
C LEU A 187 -7.71 -0.47 -9.43
N GLY A 188 -6.64 -0.45 -10.22
CA GLY A 188 -6.19 0.69 -11.00
C GLY A 188 -5.40 1.73 -10.22
N GLY A 189 -4.91 1.37 -9.03
CA GLY A 189 -4.04 2.23 -8.23
C GLY A 189 -2.67 2.41 -8.88
N GLU A 190 -2.18 3.64 -8.85
CA GLU A 190 -0.86 4.05 -9.32
C GLU A 190 -0.10 4.68 -8.15
N LEU A 191 1.20 4.38 -8.06
CA LEU A 191 2.02 5.01 -7.01
C LEU A 191 2.18 6.50 -7.32
N ASP A 192 1.99 7.32 -6.32
CA ASP A 192 2.22 8.75 -6.44
C ASP A 192 3.68 9.02 -6.78
N SER A 193 3.92 10.02 -7.61
CA SER A 193 5.27 10.58 -7.73
C SER A 193 5.61 11.33 -6.44
N PRO A 194 6.83 11.24 -5.92
CA PRO A 194 7.20 12.06 -4.78
C PRO A 194 7.04 13.53 -5.18
N ASP A 195 6.14 14.25 -4.49
CA ASP A 195 6.14 15.70 -4.53
C ASP A 195 7.46 16.15 -3.92
N ILE A 196 8.44 16.39 -4.78
CA ILE A 196 9.68 17.04 -4.36
C ILE A 196 9.25 18.47 -4.02
N PRO A 197 9.26 18.86 -2.74
CA PRO A 197 9.01 20.27 -2.43
C PRO A 197 10.10 21.05 -3.16
N ILE A 198 9.70 21.77 -4.19
CA ILE A 198 10.57 22.74 -4.83
C ILE A 198 10.82 23.77 -3.74
N ASN A 199 12.01 23.73 -3.13
CA ASN A 199 12.48 24.79 -2.27
C ASN A 199 12.44 26.07 -3.12
N GLN A 200 11.38 26.85 -2.97
CA GLN A 200 11.30 28.22 -3.43
C GLN A 200 12.00 29.12 -2.39
N ASP A 201 13.26 28.84 -2.14
CA ASP A 201 14.15 29.75 -1.44
C ASP A 201 15.12 30.31 -2.47
N ASN A 202 14.72 31.44 -3.07
CA ASN A 202 15.59 32.44 -3.65
C ASN A 202 15.17 33.81 -3.12
#